data_f5276a3100277d1704e4a2e7b0c6f341
#
_entry.id   f5276a3100277d1704e4a2e7b0c6f341
#
_cell.length_a   1.000
_cell.length_b   1.000
_cell.length_c   1.000
_cell.angle_alpha   90.00
_cell.angle_beta   90.00
_cell.angle_gamma   90.00
#
_symmetry.space_group_name_H-M   'P 1'
#
loop_
_entity.id
_entity.type
_entity.pdbx_description
1 polymer ?
#
loop_
_entity_poly.entity_id
_entity_poly.type
_entity_poly.pdbx_seq_one_letter_code
_entity_poly.pdbx_strand_id
1 'polypeptide(L)'
;SLVPKTIESPSLSNRGCHDFIQFNEGTTDNRLMPFEAISRAIRHALIFMARHQIPSQCDAKGDANLRLAIAQMLNHERGMHAKVEQIGMVASTQMALYAIAKTLIHTNDFVVFEQLSNPMARKAFANCGANILNISHDNQGIDIANLELLCVQYKIRAIYISPQHQLPTTISMSAKRRQELQALSERYQFFIIEDDCHDFNFSNQASLPMASQAKSNNTVYLASLSGILGHALNVSFIVAQAEYLDACAAQITLMDGQADQVSQMAITELLKNGEIKRHRDRSLKIYRERRALIAELLQAELTEFINFTLPESGLAIWLELSPSINMLRLQADAELEKVGFIPTNYYASSEHQVSAMRLGYAHLNEEEISLGIRRLKVAFMNQQGQLLRA
;
A
#
# COMPACT_ATOMS: atom_id res chain seq x y z
N SER A 1 -8.21 34.15 9.12
CA SER A 1 -7.20 33.72 10.10
C SER A 1 -6.05 33.05 9.36
N LEU A 2 -4.80 33.50 9.67
CA LEU A 2 -3.56 32.98 9.08
C LEU A 2 -3.09 31.65 9.73
N VAL A 3 -4.01 30.86 10.28
CA VAL A 3 -3.67 29.55 10.86
C VAL A 3 -3.54 28.55 9.72
N PRO A 4 -2.37 27.90 9.49
CA PRO A 4 -2.22 26.84 8.51
C PRO A 4 -3.21 25.70 8.81
N LYS A 5 -3.81 25.12 7.78
CA LYS A 5 -4.58 23.88 7.94
C LYS A 5 -3.63 22.78 8.44
N THR A 6 -3.77 22.40 9.68
CA THR A 6 -3.04 21.26 10.25
C THR A 6 -3.49 20.00 9.52
N ILE A 7 -2.56 19.33 8.85
CA ILE A 7 -2.78 17.97 8.38
C ILE A 7 -2.60 17.09 9.61
N GLU A 8 -3.70 16.67 10.21
CA GLU A 8 -3.67 15.67 11.28
C GLU A 8 -3.19 14.35 10.68
N SER A 9 -1.93 14.06 10.87
CA SER A 9 -1.43 12.69 10.77
C SER A 9 -1.82 11.99 12.07
N PRO A 10 -2.40 10.78 12.04
CA PRO A 10 -2.54 10.03 13.26
C PRO A 10 -1.13 9.88 13.82
N SER A 11 -0.93 10.38 15.02
CA SER A 11 0.28 10.10 15.76
C SER A 11 0.27 8.59 16.06
N LEU A 12 0.85 7.81 15.18
CA LEU A 12 1.44 6.53 15.54
C LEU A 12 2.57 6.92 16.48
N SER A 13 2.20 7.25 17.71
CA SER A 13 3.16 7.60 18.74
C SER A 13 4.04 6.37 18.89
N ASN A 14 5.23 6.45 18.35
CA ASN A 14 6.36 5.59 18.69
C ASN A 14 6.67 5.89 20.15
N ARG A 15 5.77 5.49 21.04
CA ARG A 15 6.02 5.47 22.46
C ARG A 15 7.04 4.37 22.64
N GLY A 16 8.30 4.73 22.85
CA GLY A 16 9.43 3.86 23.08
C GLY A 16 9.31 3.04 24.38
N CYS A 17 8.17 2.42 24.57
CA CYS A 17 7.90 1.44 25.63
C CYS A 17 8.06 0.06 25.00
N HIS A 18 9.11 -0.66 25.35
CA HIS A 18 9.40 -2.04 24.93
C HIS A 18 8.25 -3.04 25.16
N ASP A 19 7.18 -2.63 25.84
CA ASP A 19 6.06 -3.47 26.25
C ASP A 19 4.75 -3.13 25.50
N PHE A 20 4.75 -2.16 24.56
CA PHE A 20 3.56 -1.81 23.77
C PHE A 20 3.56 -2.56 22.43
N ILE A 21 2.51 -3.32 22.15
CA ILE A 21 2.35 -4.06 20.90
C ILE A 21 1.45 -3.26 19.97
N GLN A 22 1.99 -2.85 18.81
CA GLN A 22 1.25 -2.11 17.80
C GLN A 22 0.99 -2.98 16.57
N PHE A 23 -0.24 -3.36 16.32
CA PHE A 23 -0.64 -3.89 15.02
C PHE A 23 -0.73 -2.72 14.02
N ASN A 24 0.19 -2.69 13.07
CA ASN A 24 0.33 -1.61 12.08
C ASN A 24 -0.44 -1.88 10.77
N GLU A 25 -0.09 -1.17 9.69
CA GLU A 25 -0.72 -1.33 8.37
C GLU A 25 -0.33 -2.63 7.63
N GLY A 26 0.60 -3.40 8.15
CA GLY A 26 1.14 -4.60 7.49
C GLY A 26 2.53 -4.36 6.91
N THR A 27 3.42 -3.77 7.69
CA THR A 27 4.83 -3.60 7.32
C THR A 27 5.63 -4.88 7.56
N THR A 28 6.75 -5.01 6.87
CA THR A 28 7.70 -6.11 7.03
C THR A 28 8.48 -6.03 8.34
N ASP A 29 9.05 -7.15 8.77
CA ASP A 29 9.88 -7.25 9.96
C ASP A 29 11.32 -6.81 9.66
N ASN A 30 11.75 -5.72 10.26
CA ASN A 30 13.11 -5.21 10.12
C ASN A 30 14.18 -6.21 10.60
N ARG A 31 13.83 -7.12 11.51
CA ARG A 31 14.75 -8.16 12.01
C ARG A 31 15.12 -9.20 10.93
N LEU A 32 14.28 -9.31 9.89
CA LEU A 32 14.50 -10.21 8.75
C LEU A 32 15.29 -9.59 7.61
N MET A 33 15.51 -8.27 7.65
CA MET A 33 16.15 -7.53 6.57
C MET A 33 17.58 -8.02 6.28
N PRO A 34 17.98 -8.15 5.00
CA PRO A 34 19.30 -8.61 4.62
C PRO A 34 20.33 -7.47 4.71
N PHE A 35 20.51 -6.90 5.92
CA PHE A 35 21.34 -5.71 6.13
C PHE A 35 22.79 -5.88 5.66
N GLU A 36 23.35 -7.07 5.74
CA GLU A 36 24.71 -7.33 5.24
C GLU A 36 24.78 -7.17 3.71
N ALA A 37 23.81 -7.71 2.97
CA ALA A 37 23.74 -7.57 1.53
C ALA A 37 23.48 -6.11 1.12
N ILE A 38 22.58 -5.42 1.83
CA ILE A 38 22.28 -4.00 1.64
C ILE A 38 23.53 -3.15 1.87
N SER A 39 24.20 -3.33 3.01
CA SER A 39 25.43 -2.58 3.34
C SER A 39 26.54 -2.79 2.31
N ARG A 40 26.70 -4.03 1.82
CA ARG A 40 27.69 -4.34 0.78
C ARG A 40 27.35 -3.63 -0.53
N ALA A 41 26.10 -3.69 -0.98
CA ALA A 41 25.64 -3.05 -2.20
C ALA A 41 25.80 -1.51 -2.13
N ILE A 42 25.43 -0.89 -1.01
CA ILE A 42 25.66 0.56 -0.79
C ILE A 42 27.14 0.91 -0.86
N ARG A 43 28.00 0.13 -0.21
CA ARG A 43 29.46 0.37 -0.24
C ARG A 43 30.01 0.25 -1.66
N HIS A 44 29.57 -0.75 -2.43
CA HIS A 44 29.96 -0.91 -3.83
C HIS A 44 29.51 0.27 -4.67
N ALA A 45 28.26 0.74 -4.49
CA ALA A 45 27.74 1.93 -5.17
C ALA A 45 28.61 3.16 -4.90
N LEU A 46 28.93 3.44 -3.63
CA LEU A 46 29.76 4.59 -3.23
C LEU A 46 31.17 4.51 -3.84
N ILE A 47 31.83 3.34 -3.79
CA ILE A 47 33.16 3.14 -4.37
C ILE A 47 33.11 3.32 -5.90
N PHE A 48 32.06 2.80 -6.54
CA PHE A 48 31.89 2.92 -7.98
C PHE A 48 31.71 4.38 -8.41
N MET A 49 30.83 5.12 -7.71
CA MET A 49 30.61 6.57 -7.95
C MET A 49 31.90 7.39 -7.78
N ALA A 50 32.65 7.14 -6.71
CA ALA A 50 33.91 7.83 -6.46
C ALA A 50 34.96 7.57 -7.57
N ARG A 51 35.08 6.34 -8.03
CA ARG A 51 36.05 5.95 -9.07
C ARG A 51 35.70 6.50 -10.46
N HIS A 52 34.42 6.57 -10.80
CA HIS A 52 33.95 6.97 -12.13
C HIS A 52 33.47 8.40 -12.19
N GLN A 53 33.58 9.17 -11.08
CA GLN A 53 33.15 10.56 -10.98
C GLN A 53 31.68 10.76 -11.45
N ILE A 54 30.80 9.82 -11.07
CA ILE A 54 29.41 9.85 -11.47
C ILE A 54 28.73 11.02 -10.75
N PRO A 55 27.99 11.90 -11.47
CA PRO A 55 27.22 12.97 -10.86
C PRO A 55 26.21 12.43 -9.84
N SER A 56 25.97 13.16 -8.77
CA SER A 56 24.94 12.81 -7.80
C SER A 56 23.51 13.00 -8.33
N GLN A 57 23.35 13.75 -9.41
CA GLN A 57 22.07 13.95 -10.07
C GLN A 57 21.74 12.78 -11.02
N CYS A 58 20.57 12.18 -10.80
CA CYS A 58 20.01 11.16 -11.69
C CYS A 58 19.29 11.79 -12.89
N ASP A 59 19.11 11.00 -13.96
CA ASP A 59 18.09 11.27 -14.96
C ASP A 59 16.72 11.52 -14.29
N ALA A 60 15.89 12.38 -14.85
CA ALA A 60 14.58 12.71 -14.31
C ALA A 60 13.69 11.47 -14.06
N LYS A 61 13.87 10.40 -14.85
CA LYS A 61 13.20 9.11 -14.67
C LYS A 61 13.98 8.13 -13.76
N GLY A 62 15.15 8.52 -13.25
CA GLY A 62 16.03 7.66 -12.48
C GLY A 62 17.02 6.84 -13.31
N ASP A 63 17.86 6.06 -12.62
CA ASP A 63 18.96 5.30 -13.21
C ASP A 63 18.47 4.28 -14.25
N ALA A 64 19.06 4.33 -15.45
CA ALA A 64 18.66 3.48 -16.57
C ALA A 64 18.88 1.98 -16.29
N ASN A 65 19.92 1.62 -15.52
CA ASN A 65 20.19 0.22 -15.17
C ASN A 65 19.15 -0.29 -14.16
N LEU A 66 18.70 0.56 -13.24
CA LEU A 66 17.62 0.20 -12.31
C LEU A 66 16.31 0.03 -13.06
N ARG A 67 15.96 0.98 -13.96
CA ARG A 67 14.76 0.87 -14.79
C ARG A 67 14.75 -0.41 -15.64
N LEU A 68 15.91 -0.78 -16.20
CA LEU A 68 16.06 -2.05 -16.93
C LEU A 68 15.86 -3.27 -16.01
N ALA A 69 16.46 -3.27 -14.81
CA ALA A 69 16.30 -4.37 -13.86
C ALA A 69 14.85 -4.50 -13.38
N ILE A 70 14.16 -3.39 -13.14
CA ILE A 70 12.72 -3.37 -12.80
C ILE A 70 11.87 -3.88 -13.99
N ALA A 71 12.15 -3.46 -15.24
CA ALA A 71 11.45 -3.97 -16.41
C ALA A 71 11.58 -5.51 -16.50
N GLN A 72 12.78 -6.03 -16.34
CA GLN A 72 13.03 -7.48 -16.34
C GLN A 72 12.27 -8.21 -15.22
N MET A 73 12.29 -7.67 -14.01
CA MET A 73 11.55 -8.21 -12.86
C MET A 73 10.04 -8.23 -13.14
N LEU A 74 9.46 -7.12 -13.58
CA LEU A 74 8.03 -7.00 -13.86
C LEU A 74 7.58 -7.94 -14.98
N ASN A 75 8.37 -8.03 -16.05
CA ASN A 75 8.05 -8.88 -17.20
C ASN A 75 8.15 -10.37 -16.84
N HIS A 76 9.14 -10.75 -16.02
CA HIS A 76 9.36 -12.15 -15.64
C HIS A 76 8.45 -12.60 -14.49
N GLU A 77 8.27 -11.78 -13.47
CA GLU A 77 7.57 -12.18 -12.24
C GLU A 77 6.10 -11.74 -12.20
N ARG A 78 5.75 -10.65 -12.92
CA ARG A 78 4.41 -10.04 -12.88
C ARG A 78 3.66 -10.11 -14.22
N GLY A 79 4.23 -10.79 -15.23
CA GLY A 79 3.61 -10.95 -16.54
C GLY A 79 3.32 -9.63 -17.28
N MET A 80 4.05 -8.57 -16.93
CA MET A 80 3.94 -7.28 -17.61
C MET A 80 4.77 -7.28 -18.90
N HIS A 81 4.53 -6.32 -19.77
CA HIS A 81 5.31 -6.06 -20.97
C HIS A 81 5.93 -4.65 -20.93
N ALA A 82 6.44 -4.28 -19.73
CA ALA A 82 6.99 -2.96 -19.49
C ALA A 82 8.31 -2.74 -20.23
N LYS A 83 8.45 -1.59 -20.88
CA LYS A 83 9.68 -1.11 -21.50
C LYS A 83 10.40 -0.14 -20.58
N VAL A 84 11.71 -0.01 -20.73
CA VAL A 84 12.53 0.88 -19.88
C VAL A 84 12.06 2.34 -19.92
N GLU A 85 11.58 2.80 -21.08
CA GLU A 85 11.07 4.14 -21.31
C GLU A 85 9.75 4.43 -20.55
N GLN A 86 9.05 3.38 -20.17
CA GLN A 86 7.76 3.43 -19.47
C GLN A 86 7.93 3.38 -17.93
N ILE A 87 9.16 3.31 -17.41
CA ILE A 87 9.45 3.19 -15.97
C ILE A 87 10.13 4.44 -15.48
N GLY A 88 9.61 5.00 -14.38
CA GLY A 88 10.19 6.13 -13.67
C GLY A 88 10.38 5.83 -12.19
N MET A 89 11.57 6.12 -11.66
CA MET A 89 11.93 5.91 -10.27
C MET A 89 11.59 7.13 -9.43
N VAL A 90 11.13 6.91 -8.22
CA VAL A 90 10.70 7.95 -7.28
C VAL A 90 11.18 7.60 -5.88
N ALA A 91 11.50 8.61 -5.08
CA ALA A 91 12.01 8.43 -3.70
C ALA A 91 11.00 7.72 -2.77
N SER A 92 9.70 7.86 -3.00
CA SER A 92 8.68 7.23 -2.16
C SER A 92 7.33 7.11 -2.89
N THR A 93 6.47 6.22 -2.39
CA THR A 93 5.09 6.08 -2.85
C THR A 93 4.29 7.38 -2.72
N GLN A 94 4.51 8.14 -1.64
CA GLN A 94 3.83 9.42 -1.42
C GLN A 94 4.20 10.45 -2.49
N MET A 95 5.48 10.54 -2.82
CA MET A 95 5.97 11.41 -3.88
C MET A 95 5.43 10.99 -5.25
N ALA A 96 5.38 9.68 -5.52
CA ALA A 96 4.78 9.14 -6.74
C ALA A 96 3.29 9.49 -6.86
N LEU A 97 2.50 9.30 -5.80
CA LEU A 97 1.08 9.65 -5.76
C LEU A 97 0.86 11.14 -6.03
N TYR A 98 1.69 11.99 -5.42
CA TYR A 98 1.59 13.43 -5.64
C TYR A 98 1.99 13.83 -7.07
N ALA A 99 3.05 13.24 -7.62
CA ALA A 99 3.47 13.49 -9.00
C ALA A 99 2.40 13.02 -10.01
N ILE A 100 1.81 11.82 -9.80
CA ILE A 100 0.70 11.31 -10.62
C ILE A 100 -0.48 12.27 -10.55
N ALA A 101 -0.90 12.66 -9.34
CA ALA A 101 -2.02 13.58 -9.16
C ALA A 101 -1.74 14.94 -9.84
N LYS A 102 -0.53 15.50 -9.64
CA LYS A 102 -0.14 16.80 -10.19
C LYS A 102 -0.08 16.81 -11.72
N THR A 103 0.30 15.67 -12.32
CA THR A 103 0.35 15.51 -13.78
C THR A 103 -1.04 15.33 -14.39
N LEU A 104 -1.92 14.62 -13.67
CA LEU A 104 -3.18 14.16 -14.23
C LEU A 104 -4.34 15.13 -13.99
N ILE A 105 -4.35 15.80 -12.83
CA ILE A 105 -5.52 16.51 -12.31
C ILE A 105 -5.46 17.99 -12.64
N HIS A 106 -6.55 18.49 -13.19
CA HIS A 106 -6.86 19.91 -13.26
C HIS A 106 -7.90 20.26 -12.19
N THR A 107 -7.97 21.53 -11.85
CA THR A 107 -8.96 22.01 -10.85
C THR A 107 -10.37 21.60 -11.25
N ASN A 108 -11.10 21.00 -10.30
CA ASN A 108 -12.45 20.47 -10.44
C ASN A 108 -12.60 19.17 -11.25
N ASP A 109 -11.52 18.51 -11.66
CA ASP A 109 -11.61 17.14 -12.18
C ASP A 109 -12.18 16.18 -11.12
N PHE A 110 -12.97 15.20 -11.56
CA PHE A 110 -13.52 14.18 -10.70
C PHE A 110 -12.61 12.96 -10.64
N VAL A 111 -12.30 12.51 -9.41
CA VAL A 111 -11.51 11.30 -9.17
C VAL A 111 -12.29 10.37 -8.25
N VAL A 112 -12.41 9.11 -8.64
CA VAL A 112 -13.12 8.09 -7.87
C VAL A 112 -12.16 7.37 -6.94
N PHE A 113 -12.55 7.23 -5.68
CA PHE A 113 -11.91 6.42 -4.66
C PHE A 113 -12.92 5.45 -4.04
N GLU A 114 -12.46 4.31 -3.59
CA GLU A 114 -13.28 3.46 -2.71
C GLU A 114 -13.60 4.21 -1.39
N GLN A 115 -14.76 3.95 -0.81
CA GLN A 115 -15.18 4.59 0.46
C GLN A 115 -14.15 4.40 1.57
N LEU A 116 -13.57 3.20 1.65
CA LEU A 116 -12.39 2.89 2.45
C LEU A 116 -11.19 2.82 1.49
N SER A 117 -10.19 3.67 1.68
CA SER A 117 -9.06 3.75 0.77
C SER A 117 -7.83 4.34 1.45
N ASN A 118 -6.71 4.35 0.74
CA ASN A 118 -5.48 4.99 1.19
C ASN A 118 -5.70 6.50 1.45
N PRO A 119 -5.65 6.94 2.72
CA PRO A 119 -5.94 8.34 3.06
C PRO A 119 -4.89 9.30 2.49
N MET A 120 -3.66 8.85 2.31
CA MET A 120 -2.59 9.68 1.76
C MET A 120 -2.75 9.88 0.26
N ALA A 121 -3.18 8.83 -0.48
CA ALA A 121 -3.54 8.97 -1.89
C ALA A 121 -4.71 9.95 -2.04
N ARG A 122 -5.77 9.77 -1.28
CA ARG A 122 -6.94 10.67 -1.28
C ARG A 122 -6.55 12.14 -1.03
N LYS A 123 -5.69 12.38 -0.03
CA LYS A 123 -5.18 13.73 0.29
C LYS A 123 -4.33 14.30 -0.86
N ALA A 124 -3.48 13.48 -1.49
CA ALA A 124 -2.65 13.93 -2.61
C ALA A 124 -3.51 14.45 -3.77
N PHE A 125 -4.53 13.69 -4.17
CA PHE A 125 -5.44 14.08 -5.24
C PHE A 125 -6.30 15.30 -4.88
N ALA A 126 -6.86 15.34 -3.68
CA ALA A 126 -7.65 16.49 -3.20
C ALA A 126 -6.80 17.78 -3.14
N ASN A 127 -5.56 17.70 -2.70
CA ASN A 127 -4.62 18.85 -2.66
C ASN A 127 -4.24 19.35 -4.07
N CYS A 128 -4.35 18.49 -5.09
CA CYS A 128 -4.15 18.89 -6.48
C CYS A 128 -5.42 19.48 -7.13
N GLY A 129 -6.53 19.61 -6.38
CA GLY A 129 -7.76 20.23 -6.84
C GLY A 129 -8.82 19.27 -7.37
N ALA A 130 -8.66 17.96 -7.13
CA ALA A 130 -9.66 16.96 -7.50
C ALA A 130 -10.90 17.02 -6.60
N ASN A 131 -12.06 16.86 -7.23
CA ASN A 131 -13.32 16.53 -6.54
C ASN A 131 -13.36 15.01 -6.35
N ILE A 132 -13.33 14.56 -5.09
CA ILE A 132 -13.31 13.13 -4.77
C ILE A 132 -14.75 12.59 -4.74
N LEU A 133 -15.00 11.57 -5.55
CA LEU A 133 -16.21 10.75 -5.51
C LEU A 133 -15.91 9.42 -4.83
N ASN A 134 -16.83 8.98 -3.98
CA ASN A 134 -16.69 7.72 -3.27
C ASN A 134 -17.52 6.63 -3.93
N ILE A 135 -16.94 5.42 -4.04
CA ILE A 135 -17.61 4.23 -4.56
C ILE A 135 -17.63 3.12 -3.51
N SER A 136 -18.75 2.40 -3.43
CA SER A 136 -18.86 1.21 -2.61
C SER A 136 -18.08 0.03 -3.20
N HIS A 137 -17.76 -0.94 -2.34
CA HIS A 137 -17.19 -2.21 -2.72
C HIS A 137 -17.86 -3.35 -1.94
N ASP A 138 -17.76 -4.54 -2.45
CA ASP A 138 -18.14 -5.78 -1.78
C ASP A 138 -16.96 -6.78 -1.78
N ASN A 139 -17.21 -8.04 -1.47
CA ASN A 139 -16.19 -9.09 -1.45
C ASN A 139 -15.57 -9.45 -2.82
N GLN A 140 -16.05 -8.84 -3.90
CA GLN A 140 -15.51 -8.98 -5.26
C GLN A 140 -14.71 -7.74 -5.72
N GLY A 141 -14.63 -6.68 -4.89
CA GLY A 141 -14.03 -5.39 -5.19
C GLY A 141 -15.07 -4.30 -5.45
N ILE A 142 -14.70 -3.25 -6.19
CA ILE A 142 -15.58 -2.09 -6.43
C ILE A 142 -16.89 -2.46 -7.13
N ASP A 143 -17.94 -1.69 -6.85
CA ASP A 143 -19.24 -1.79 -7.52
C ASP A 143 -19.18 -1.15 -8.93
N ILE A 144 -19.05 -2.00 -9.95
CA ILE A 144 -18.91 -1.57 -11.35
C ILE A 144 -20.19 -0.89 -11.87
N ALA A 145 -21.38 -1.33 -11.43
CA ALA A 145 -22.64 -0.71 -11.86
C ALA A 145 -22.75 0.73 -11.32
N ASN A 146 -22.37 0.93 -10.06
CA ASN A 146 -22.31 2.28 -9.49
C ASN A 146 -21.25 3.15 -10.17
N LEU A 147 -20.08 2.59 -10.51
CA LEU A 147 -19.06 3.32 -11.27
C LEU A 147 -19.60 3.77 -12.64
N GLU A 148 -20.33 2.93 -13.35
CA GLU A 148 -20.92 3.31 -14.64
C GLU A 148 -21.92 4.46 -14.49
N LEU A 149 -22.75 4.45 -13.44
CA LEU A 149 -23.65 5.57 -13.13
C LEU A 149 -22.88 6.87 -12.87
N LEU A 150 -21.77 6.81 -12.13
CA LEU A 150 -20.91 7.97 -11.91
C LEU A 150 -20.30 8.47 -13.22
N CYS A 151 -19.87 7.58 -14.12
CA CYS A 151 -19.34 7.95 -15.43
C CYS A 151 -20.37 8.62 -16.34
N VAL A 152 -21.66 8.27 -16.22
CA VAL A 152 -22.75 8.95 -16.95
C VAL A 152 -23.01 10.35 -16.38
N GLN A 153 -22.92 10.51 -15.08
CA GLN A 153 -23.24 11.75 -14.37
C GLN A 153 -22.08 12.75 -14.37
N TYR A 154 -20.85 12.26 -14.28
CA TYR A 154 -19.64 13.06 -14.14
C TYR A 154 -18.59 12.68 -15.18
N LYS A 155 -17.83 13.65 -15.66
CA LYS A 155 -16.63 13.38 -16.45
C LYS A 155 -15.50 12.93 -15.52
N ILE A 156 -15.41 11.62 -15.27
CA ILE A 156 -14.36 11.05 -14.42
C ILE A 156 -13.00 11.20 -15.10
N ARG A 157 -12.02 11.71 -14.35
CA ARG A 157 -10.63 11.84 -14.81
C ARG A 157 -9.81 10.60 -14.50
N ALA A 158 -9.97 10.06 -13.30
CA ALA A 158 -9.26 8.88 -12.87
C ALA A 158 -10.02 8.12 -11.77
N ILE A 159 -9.67 6.83 -11.61
CA ILE A 159 -9.98 6.02 -10.44
C ILE A 159 -8.69 5.53 -9.79
N TYR A 160 -8.61 5.59 -8.47
CA TYR A 160 -7.53 5.02 -7.68
C TYR A 160 -7.99 3.74 -7.01
N ILE A 161 -7.25 2.65 -7.22
CA ILE A 161 -7.58 1.31 -6.71
C ILE A 161 -6.32 0.52 -6.32
N SER A 162 -6.49 -0.45 -5.41
CA SER A 162 -5.48 -1.47 -5.06
C SER A 162 -6.06 -2.87 -5.31
N PRO A 163 -6.13 -3.34 -6.56
CA PRO A 163 -6.95 -4.50 -6.93
C PRO A 163 -6.40 -5.83 -6.45
N GLN A 164 -5.12 -5.91 -6.08
CA GLN A 164 -4.48 -7.13 -5.55
C GLN A 164 -4.78 -7.33 -4.07
N HIS A 165 -4.82 -6.25 -3.32
CA HIS A 165 -4.96 -6.25 -1.87
C HIS A 165 -5.46 -4.86 -1.44
N GLN A 166 -6.77 -4.69 -1.50
CA GLN A 166 -7.41 -3.42 -1.22
C GLN A 166 -7.03 -2.90 0.18
N LEU A 167 -6.61 -1.66 0.26
CA LEU A 167 -6.32 -1.00 1.51
C LEU A 167 -7.58 -0.22 1.98
N PRO A 168 -8.17 -0.54 3.14
CA PRO A 168 -7.66 -1.41 4.22
C PRO A 168 -8.25 -2.83 4.24
N THR A 169 -9.27 -3.16 3.45
CA THR A 169 -10.14 -4.33 3.62
C THR A 169 -9.50 -5.66 3.22
N THR A 170 -8.32 -5.62 2.60
CA THR A 170 -7.56 -6.79 2.12
C THR A 170 -8.25 -7.60 1.00
N ILE A 171 -9.36 -7.12 0.47
CA ILE A 171 -10.11 -7.76 -0.60
C ILE A 171 -9.30 -7.74 -1.90
N SER A 172 -9.26 -8.86 -2.59
CA SER A 172 -8.73 -8.95 -3.96
C SER A 172 -9.87 -8.81 -4.97
N MET A 173 -9.74 -7.88 -5.91
CA MET A 173 -10.74 -7.66 -6.95
C MET A 173 -10.80 -8.86 -7.89
N SER A 174 -12.01 -9.36 -8.16
CA SER A 174 -12.23 -10.50 -9.04
C SER A 174 -11.81 -10.20 -10.49
N ALA A 175 -11.39 -11.24 -11.21
CA ALA A 175 -10.95 -11.12 -12.61
C ALA A 175 -12.06 -10.50 -13.51
N LYS A 176 -13.31 -10.83 -13.24
CA LYS A 176 -14.46 -10.26 -13.96
C LYS A 176 -14.53 -8.74 -13.77
N ARG A 177 -14.48 -8.26 -12.52
CA ARG A 177 -14.55 -6.82 -12.23
C ARG A 177 -13.35 -6.04 -12.75
N ARG A 178 -12.17 -6.65 -12.76
CA ARG A 178 -10.98 -6.05 -13.40
C ARG A 178 -11.19 -5.82 -14.89
N GLN A 179 -11.76 -6.80 -15.60
CA GLN A 179 -12.10 -6.67 -17.03
C GLN A 179 -13.19 -5.62 -17.27
N GLU A 180 -14.25 -5.63 -16.46
CA GLU A 180 -15.33 -4.64 -16.54
C GLU A 180 -14.82 -3.21 -16.29
N LEU A 181 -13.94 -3.03 -15.30
CA LEU A 181 -13.31 -1.73 -15.03
C LEU A 181 -12.44 -1.24 -16.20
N GLN A 182 -11.65 -2.13 -16.79
CA GLN A 182 -10.86 -1.79 -17.98
C GLN A 182 -11.76 -1.38 -19.15
N ALA A 183 -12.85 -2.11 -19.39
CA ALA A 183 -13.81 -1.78 -20.44
C ALA A 183 -14.49 -0.42 -20.20
N LEU A 184 -14.83 -0.09 -18.95
CA LEU A 184 -15.36 1.25 -18.62
C LEU A 184 -14.33 2.34 -18.83
N SER A 185 -13.07 2.11 -18.43
CA SER A 185 -11.98 3.06 -18.65
C SER A 185 -11.75 3.35 -20.14
N GLU A 186 -11.82 2.33 -21.00
CA GLU A 186 -11.73 2.49 -22.44
C GLU A 186 -12.94 3.25 -22.99
N ARG A 187 -14.15 2.93 -22.54
CA ARG A 187 -15.39 3.54 -23.02
C ARG A 187 -15.52 5.01 -22.60
N TYR A 188 -15.21 5.34 -21.37
CA TYR A 188 -15.38 6.68 -20.79
C TYR A 188 -14.08 7.50 -20.73
N GLN A 189 -12.96 6.93 -21.20
CA GLN A 189 -11.66 7.59 -21.34
C GLN A 189 -11.13 8.20 -20.03
N PHE A 190 -11.17 7.44 -18.93
CA PHE A 190 -10.55 7.80 -17.66
C PHE A 190 -9.33 6.94 -17.34
N PHE A 191 -8.44 7.45 -16.50
CA PHE A 191 -7.24 6.72 -16.06
C PHE A 191 -7.54 5.76 -14.91
N ILE A 192 -6.91 4.60 -14.93
CA ILE A 192 -6.85 3.68 -13.79
C ILE A 192 -5.48 3.85 -13.13
N ILE A 193 -5.46 4.24 -11.84
CA ILE A 193 -4.25 4.30 -11.04
C ILE A 193 -4.25 3.06 -10.17
N GLU A 194 -3.42 2.10 -10.56
CA GLU A 194 -3.26 0.82 -9.87
C GLU A 194 -2.12 0.92 -8.86
N ASP A 195 -2.45 0.90 -7.57
CA ASP A 195 -1.48 0.84 -6.48
C ASP A 195 -1.24 -0.62 -6.09
N ASP A 196 -0.05 -1.13 -6.40
CA ASP A 196 0.39 -2.51 -6.15
C ASP A 196 1.64 -2.51 -5.25
N CYS A 197 1.50 -1.95 -4.05
CA CYS A 197 2.60 -1.85 -3.09
C CYS A 197 2.72 -3.06 -2.15
N HIS A 198 2.05 -4.19 -2.48
CA HIS A 198 2.03 -5.40 -1.66
C HIS A 198 2.67 -6.59 -2.37
N ASP A 199 3.85 -6.98 -1.90
CA ASP A 199 4.73 -7.95 -2.57
C ASP A 199 4.60 -9.41 -2.07
N PHE A 200 3.80 -9.65 -1.01
CA PHE A 200 3.69 -10.98 -0.40
C PHE A 200 2.35 -11.63 -0.77
N ASN A 201 2.44 -12.69 -1.58
CA ASN A 201 1.31 -13.52 -1.97
C ASN A 201 1.46 -14.92 -1.34
N PHE A 202 0.42 -15.38 -0.64
CA PHE A 202 0.37 -16.68 0.02
C PHE A 202 -0.36 -17.73 -0.81
N SER A 203 -1.08 -17.31 -1.85
CA SER A 203 -1.75 -18.19 -2.81
C SER A 203 -0.73 -18.89 -3.71
N ASN A 204 -1.08 -20.10 -4.15
CA ASN A 204 -0.31 -20.80 -5.19
C ASN A 204 -0.59 -20.26 -6.61
N GLN A 205 -1.56 -19.36 -6.75
CA GLN A 205 -1.88 -18.72 -8.03
C GLN A 205 -1.23 -17.34 -8.09
N ALA A 206 -0.52 -17.08 -9.20
CA ALA A 206 0.02 -15.75 -9.44
C ALA A 206 -1.14 -14.77 -9.66
N SER A 207 -1.30 -13.82 -8.76
CA SER A 207 -2.21 -12.71 -8.96
C SER A 207 -1.50 -11.65 -9.81
N LEU A 208 -1.87 -11.55 -11.08
CA LEU A 208 -1.26 -10.60 -12.00
C LEU A 208 -1.86 -9.20 -11.82
N PRO A 209 -1.07 -8.13 -11.95
CA PRO A 209 -1.57 -6.76 -11.97
C PRO A 209 -2.56 -6.54 -13.11
N MET A 210 -3.50 -5.62 -12.95
CA MET A 210 -4.38 -5.20 -14.05
C MET A 210 -3.57 -4.61 -15.21
N ALA A 211 -2.52 -3.87 -14.90
CA ALA A 211 -1.59 -3.31 -15.87
C ALA A 211 -0.96 -4.38 -16.80
N SER A 212 -0.81 -5.64 -16.36
CA SER A 212 -0.30 -6.73 -17.19
C SER A 212 -1.27 -7.15 -18.31
N GLN A 213 -2.56 -6.88 -18.14
CA GLN A 213 -3.65 -7.23 -19.06
C GLN A 213 -4.27 -6.01 -19.74
N ALA A 214 -3.77 -4.80 -19.42
CA ALA A 214 -4.29 -3.56 -19.97
C ALA A 214 -4.04 -3.49 -21.49
N LYS A 215 -5.13 -3.36 -22.24
CA LYS A 215 -5.09 -3.17 -23.69
C LYS A 215 -4.97 -1.69 -24.05
N SER A 216 -5.41 -0.82 -23.16
CA SER A 216 -5.39 0.63 -23.31
C SER A 216 -4.20 1.24 -22.57
N ASN A 217 -3.85 2.44 -23.01
CA ASN A 217 -2.77 3.22 -22.41
C ASN A 217 -3.21 4.05 -21.19
N ASN A 218 -4.38 3.75 -20.65
CA ASN A 218 -5.03 4.52 -19.58
C ASN A 218 -4.69 4.00 -18.18
N THR A 219 -3.74 3.06 -18.05
CA THR A 219 -3.33 2.52 -16.74
C THR A 219 -2.00 3.10 -16.30
N VAL A 220 -1.96 3.66 -15.11
CA VAL A 220 -0.76 4.08 -14.39
C VAL A 220 -0.56 3.09 -13.25
N TYR A 221 0.50 2.31 -13.32
CA TYR A 221 0.86 1.33 -12.30
C TYR A 221 1.89 1.92 -11.34
N LEU A 222 1.64 1.80 -10.05
CA LEU A 222 2.49 2.27 -8.97
C LEU A 222 2.89 1.10 -8.09
N ALA A 223 4.18 0.94 -7.83
CA ALA A 223 4.67 -0.05 -6.89
C ALA A 223 5.91 0.45 -6.13
N SER A 224 6.28 -0.25 -5.06
CA SER A 224 7.39 0.10 -4.19
C SER A 224 8.21 -1.13 -3.81
N LEU A 225 9.52 -0.99 -3.76
CA LEU A 225 10.42 -2.02 -3.22
C LEU A 225 10.58 -1.90 -1.70
N SER A 226 10.09 -0.83 -1.08
CA SER A 226 10.15 -0.65 0.38
C SER A 226 9.31 -1.68 1.14
N GLY A 227 8.31 -2.28 0.52
CA GLY A 227 7.56 -3.41 1.07
C GLY A 227 8.43 -4.64 1.30
N ILE A 228 9.46 -4.86 0.46
CA ILE A 228 10.41 -5.99 0.60
C ILE A 228 11.65 -5.58 1.39
N LEU A 229 12.23 -4.41 1.07
CA LEU A 229 13.53 -3.96 1.60
C LEU A 229 13.41 -3.09 2.86
N GLY A 230 12.20 -2.91 3.38
CA GLY A 230 11.95 -1.99 4.48
C GLY A 230 12.27 -0.53 4.11
N HIS A 231 12.30 0.33 5.10
CA HIS A 231 12.62 1.75 4.90
C HIS A 231 14.13 2.05 4.69
N ALA A 232 14.98 1.02 4.74
CA ALA A 232 16.43 1.18 4.56
C ALA A 232 16.80 1.62 3.13
N LEU A 233 16.02 1.16 2.13
CA LEU A 233 16.14 1.55 0.73
C LEU A 233 14.75 1.91 0.19
N ASN A 234 14.34 3.15 0.43
CA ASN A 234 13.00 3.60 0.04
C ASN A 234 13.00 4.06 -1.41
N VAL A 235 12.55 3.17 -2.30
CA VAL A 235 12.40 3.46 -3.73
C VAL A 235 11.09 2.90 -4.22
N SER A 236 10.32 3.76 -4.88
CA SER A 236 9.09 3.42 -5.59
C SER A 236 9.27 3.65 -7.08
N PHE A 237 8.37 3.11 -7.88
CA PHE A 237 8.41 3.32 -9.32
C PHE A 237 7.00 3.41 -9.91
N ILE A 238 6.91 4.16 -11.02
CA ILE A 238 5.71 4.35 -11.81
C ILE A 238 5.93 3.67 -13.15
N VAL A 239 4.94 2.91 -13.63
CA VAL A 239 4.89 2.38 -14.99
C VAL A 239 3.70 2.99 -15.71
N ALA A 240 3.97 3.71 -16.79
CA ALA A 240 2.95 4.39 -17.58
C ALA A 240 3.44 4.59 -19.03
N GLN A 241 2.59 5.14 -19.89
CA GLN A 241 3.05 5.59 -21.20
C GLN A 241 4.18 6.61 -21.12
N ALA A 242 5.08 6.58 -22.11
CA ALA A 242 6.30 7.37 -22.09
C ALA A 242 6.01 8.88 -21.94
N GLU A 243 5.05 9.41 -22.71
CA GLU A 243 4.70 10.84 -22.67
C GLU A 243 4.12 11.27 -21.32
N TYR A 244 3.27 10.41 -20.72
CA TYR A 244 2.73 10.65 -19.39
C TYR A 244 3.84 10.59 -18.33
N LEU A 245 4.73 9.62 -18.46
CA LEU A 245 5.86 9.44 -17.55
C LEU A 245 6.84 10.62 -17.62
N ASP A 246 7.08 11.20 -18.81
CA ASP A 246 7.91 12.40 -18.98
C ASP A 246 7.33 13.58 -18.21
N ALA A 247 6.00 13.77 -18.28
CA ALA A 247 5.32 14.79 -17.50
C ALA A 247 5.39 14.53 -15.98
N CYS A 248 5.24 13.27 -15.54
CA CYS A 248 5.44 12.90 -14.13
C CYS A 248 6.89 13.18 -13.67
N ALA A 249 7.88 12.80 -14.48
CA ALA A 249 9.30 13.01 -14.17
C ALA A 249 9.64 14.50 -14.01
N ALA A 250 9.03 15.38 -14.81
CA ALA A 250 9.16 16.81 -14.65
C ALA A 250 8.61 17.30 -13.28
N GLN A 251 7.45 16.78 -12.84
CA GLN A 251 6.91 17.09 -11.52
C GLN A 251 7.80 16.56 -10.39
N ILE A 252 8.31 15.33 -10.51
CA ILE A 252 9.23 14.72 -9.55
C ILE A 252 10.50 15.57 -9.43
N THR A 253 11.06 16.06 -10.53
CA THR A 253 12.24 16.92 -10.53
C THR A 253 11.97 18.26 -9.84
N LEU A 254 10.82 18.89 -10.09
CA LEU A 254 10.43 20.15 -9.43
C LEU A 254 10.28 19.99 -7.90
N MET A 255 9.95 18.83 -7.43
CA MET A 255 9.75 18.53 -6.00
C MET A 255 11.01 17.96 -5.32
N ASP A 256 12.13 17.83 -6.06
CA ASP A 256 13.33 17.09 -5.61
C ASP A 256 13.00 15.67 -5.09
N GLY A 257 12.02 15.05 -5.75
CA GLY A 257 11.43 13.75 -5.35
C GLY A 257 12.10 12.54 -5.97
N GLN A 258 13.26 12.69 -6.58
CA GLN A 258 14.03 11.60 -7.17
C GLN A 258 14.62 10.70 -6.08
N ALA A 259 14.70 9.40 -6.36
CA ALA A 259 15.46 8.50 -5.51
C ALA A 259 16.96 8.81 -5.64
N ASP A 260 17.71 8.73 -4.55
CA ASP A 260 19.15 8.98 -4.57
C ASP A 260 19.92 7.94 -5.38
N GLN A 261 21.03 8.36 -6.01
CA GLN A 261 21.81 7.52 -6.92
C GLN A 261 22.40 6.29 -6.23
N VAL A 262 22.84 6.42 -4.97
CA VAL A 262 23.43 5.32 -4.21
C VAL A 262 22.40 4.21 -3.98
N SER A 263 21.21 4.58 -3.54
CA SER A 263 20.08 3.64 -3.35
C SER A 263 19.70 2.96 -4.65
N GLN A 264 19.61 3.72 -5.76
CA GLN A 264 19.26 3.15 -7.05
C GLN A 264 20.32 2.13 -7.54
N MET A 265 21.60 2.44 -7.41
CA MET A 265 22.68 1.52 -7.76
C MET A 265 22.71 0.29 -6.87
N ALA A 266 22.52 0.44 -5.56
CA ALA A 266 22.47 -0.65 -4.60
C ALA A 266 21.32 -1.61 -4.91
N ILE A 267 20.10 -1.07 -5.17
CA ILE A 267 18.94 -1.87 -5.54
C ILE A 267 19.18 -2.61 -6.88
N THR A 268 19.81 -1.94 -7.84
CA THR A 268 20.18 -2.58 -9.12
C THR A 268 21.06 -3.82 -8.90
N GLU A 269 22.06 -3.70 -8.03
CA GLU A 269 22.93 -4.83 -7.67
C GLU A 269 22.14 -5.95 -6.99
N LEU A 270 21.30 -5.61 -6.00
CA LEU A 270 20.50 -6.58 -5.26
C LEU A 270 19.47 -7.31 -6.14
N LEU A 271 18.88 -6.63 -7.13
CA LEU A 271 17.99 -7.24 -8.13
C LEU A 271 18.78 -8.21 -9.04
N LYS A 272 19.89 -7.74 -9.64
CA LYS A 272 20.71 -8.53 -10.57
C LYS A 272 21.31 -9.78 -9.92
N ASN A 273 21.70 -9.69 -8.65
CA ASN A 273 22.26 -10.81 -7.89
C ASN A 273 21.18 -11.72 -7.29
N GLY A 274 19.88 -11.40 -7.48
CA GLY A 274 18.75 -12.17 -6.95
C GLY A 274 18.59 -12.12 -5.42
N GLU A 275 19.24 -11.18 -4.74
CA GLU A 275 19.15 -11.04 -3.27
C GLU A 275 17.74 -10.64 -2.83
N ILE A 276 17.08 -9.74 -3.56
CA ILE A 276 15.71 -9.32 -3.27
C ILE A 276 14.76 -10.52 -3.33
N LYS A 277 14.86 -11.34 -4.37
CA LYS A 277 14.04 -12.54 -4.51
C LYS A 277 14.30 -13.55 -3.39
N ARG A 278 15.59 -13.84 -3.09
CA ARG A 278 15.95 -14.75 -2.00
C ARG A 278 15.45 -14.26 -0.63
N HIS A 279 15.54 -12.95 -0.38
CA HIS A 279 15.01 -12.35 0.85
C HIS A 279 13.50 -12.48 0.93
N ARG A 280 12.78 -12.11 -0.14
CA ARG A 280 11.31 -12.24 -0.23
C ARG A 280 10.87 -13.69 0.03
N ASP A 281 11.50 -14.67 -0.64
CA ASP A 281 11.12 -16.07 -0.52
C ASP A 281 11.38 -16.64 0.88
N ARG A 282 12.46 -16.20 1.57
CA ARG A 282 12.72 -16.54 2.98
C ARG A 282 11.70 -15.90 3.92
N SER A 283 11.44 -14.61 3.76
CA SER A 283 10.48 -13.88 4.58
C SER A 283 9.05 -14.42 4.41
N LEU A 284 8.67 -14.81 3.20
CA LEU A 284 7.36 -15.38 2.90
C LEU A 284 7.06 -16.64 3.72
N LYS A 285 8.06 -17.48 4.01
CA LYS A 285 7.89 -18.66 4.87
C LYS A 285 7.53 -18.26 6.29
N ILE A 286 8.27 -17.32 6.87
CA ILE A 286 8.04 -16.81 8.23
C ILE A 286 6.67 -16.10 8.30
N TYR A 287 6.34 -15.27 7.31
CA TYR A 287 5.05 -14.58 7.30
C TYR A 287 3.87 -15.53 7.11
N ARG A 288 4.06 -16.66 6.42
CA ARG A 288 3.04 -17.71 6.32
C ARG A 288 2.76 -18.37 7.68
N GLU A 289 3.79 -18.62 8.48
CA GLU A 289 3.67 -19.15 9.84
C GLU A 289 2.96 -18.15 10.75
N ARG A 290 3.38 -16.88 10.74
CA ARG A 290 2.72 -15.80 11.49
C ARG A 290 1.27 -15.57 11.09
N ARG A 291 0.99 -15.66 9.79
CA ARG A 291 -0.38 -15.57 9.25
C ARG A 291 -1.27 -16.70 9.76
N ALA A 292 -0.77 -17.93 9.82
CA ALA A 292 -1.49 -19.07 10.36
C ALA A 292 -1.75 -18.90 11.86
N LEU A 293 -0.72 -18.52 12.63
CA LEU A 293 -0.81 -18.28 14.07
C LEU A 293 -1.85 -17.21 14.42
N ILE A 294 -1.79 -16.04 13.77
CA ILE A 294 -2.74 -14.97 14.09
C ILE A 294 -4.16 -15.37 13.71
N ALA A 295 -4.37 -16.09 12.60
CA ALA A 295 -5.69 -16.57 12.20
C ALA A 295 -6.26 -17.57 13.23
N GLU A 296 -5.45 -18.50 13.71
CA GLU A 296 -5.83 -19.45 14.77
C GLU A 296 -6.21 -18.72 16.05
N LEU A 297 -5.37 -17.78 16.50
CA LEU A 297 -5.64 -17.00 17.72
C LEU A 297 -6.89 -16.13 17.60
N LEU A 298 -7.12 -15.47 16.47
CA LEU A 298 -8.32 -14.68 16.23
C LEU A 298 -9.58 -15.55 16.29
N GLN A 299 -9.52 -16.74 15.70
CA GLN A 299 -10.63 -17.68 15.68
C GLN A 299 -10.89 -18.29 17.07
N ALA A 300 -9.85 -18.61 17.84
CA ALA A 300 -9.99 -19.16 19.17
C ALA A 300 -10.43 -18.14 20.23
N GLU A 301 -9.96 -16.89 20.12
CA GLU A 301 -10.04 -15.94 21.21
C GLU A 301 -11.07 -14.82 21.00
N LEU A 302 -11.40 -14.47 19.74
CA LEU A 302 -12.17 -13.27 19.41
C LEU A 302 -13.41 -13.51 18.54
N THR A 303 -13.79 -14.75 18.23
CA THR A 303 -14.92 -15.11 17.33
C THR A 303 -16.26 -14.47 17.73
N GLU A 304 -16.49 -14.22 19.02
CA GLU A 304 -17.72 -13.59 19.51
C GLU A 304 -17.78 -12.09 19.16
N PHE A 305 -16.64 -11.46 18.89
CA PHE A 305 -16.52 -10.00 18.72
C PHE A 305 -16.28 -9.59 17.27
N ILE A 306 -15.73 -10.49 16.46
CA ILE A 306 -15.22 -10.16 15.12
C ILE A 306 -15.66 -11.18 14.08
N ASN A 307 -15.69 -10.68 12.83
CA ASN A 307 -15.74 -11.53 11.64
C ASN A 307 -14.55 -11.16 10.72
N PHE A 308 -13.93 -12.14 10.07
CA PHE A 308 -12.85 -11.90 9.13
C PHE A 308 -12.71 -13.00 8.09
N THR A 309 -12.16 -12.62 6.95
CA THR A 309 -11.68 -13.54 5.92
C THR A 309 -10.17 -13.45 5.85
N LEU A 310 -9.50 -14.60 5.87
CA LEU A 310 -8.04 -14.65 5.80
C LEU A 310 -7.57 -14.32 4.38
N PRO A 311 -6.89 -13.17 4.14
CA PRO A 311 -6.52 -12.75 2.81
C PRO A 311 -5.43 -13.62 2.20
N GLU A 312 -5.44 -13.80 0.89
CA GLU A 312 -4.42 -14.57 0.16
C GLU A 312 -3.13 -13.78 -0.10
N SER A 313 -3.14 -12.48 0.14
CA SER A 313 -1.99 -11.60 -0.06
C SER A 313 -1.90 -10.51 1.01
N GLY A 314 -0.74 -9.86 1.09
CA GLY A 314 -0.48 -8.78 2.04
C GLY A 314 -0.18 -9.28 3.46
N LEU A 315 0.18 -8.36 4.34
CA LEU A 315 0.73 -8.62 5.67
C LEU A 315 -0.19 -8.13 6.81
N ALA A 316 -1.48 -8.01 6.53
CA ALA A 316 -2.50 -7.59 7.49
C ALA A 316 -3.80 -8.35 7.30
N ILE A 317 -4.65 -8.34 8.32
CA ILE A 317 -6.00 -8.90 8.29
C ILE A 317 -6.99 -7.77 8.60
N TRP A 318 -8.11 -7.78 7.89
CA TRP A 318 -9.24 -6.88 8.15
C TRP A 318 -10.26 -7.58 9.03
N LEU A 319 -10.62 -6.95 10.16
CA LEU A 319 -11.56 -7.49 11.13
C LEU A 319 -12.80 -6.58 11.16
N GLU A 320 -13.95 -7.12 10.81
CA GLU A 320 -15.25 -6.49 11.00
C GLU A 320 -15.70 -6.73 12.44
N LEU A 321 -16.12 -5.69 13.15
CA LEU A 321 -16.52 -5.79 14.54
C LEU A 321 -18.01 -6.05 14.65
N SER A 322 -18.40 -6.79 15.69
CA SER A 322 -19.80 -6.91 16.08
C SER A 322 -20.42 -5.53 16.30
N PRO A 323 -21.70 -5.31 15.89
CA PRO A 323 -22.38 -4.01 16.06
C PRO A 323 -22.46 -3.50 17.50
N SER A 324 -22.30 -4.40 18.48
CA SER A 324 -22.30 -4.05 19.91
C SER A 324 -20.99 -3.38 20.37
N ILE A 325 -19.93 -3.42 19.56
CA ILE A 325 -18.61 -2.89 19.92
C ILE A 325 -18.52 -1.40 19.58
N ASN A 326 -18.19 -0.60 20.59
CA ASN A 326 -17.88 0.82 20.39
C ASN A 326 -16.38 0.99 20.08
N MET A 327 -16.04 1.43 18.88
CA MET A 327 -14.67 1.57 18.39
C MET A 327 -13.82 2.51 19.24
N LEU A 328 -14.35 3.69 19.61
CA LEU A 328 -13.58 4.68 20.38
C LEU A 328 -13.21 4.15 21.77
N ARG A 329 -14.14 3.42 22.36
CA ARG A 329 -13.92 2.79 23.66
C ARG A 329 -12.95 1.62 23.53
N LEU A 330 -13.09 0.80 22.49
CA LEU A 330 -12.16 -0.30 22.23
C LEU A 330 -10.72 0.20 22.08
N GLN A 331 -10.53 1.33 21.41
CA GLN A 331 -9.20 1.95 21.31
C GLN A 331 -8.64 2.37 22.67
N ALA A 332 -9.48 2.99 23.52
CA ALA A 332 -9.07 3.40 24.86
C ALA A 332 -8.74 2.19 25.76
N ASP A 333 -9.60 1.16 25.75
CA ASP A 333 -9.37 -0.07 26.51
C ASP A 333 -8.12 -0.83 26.02
N ALA A 334 -7.89 -0.88 24.71
CA ALA A 334 -6.70 -1.49 24.12
C ALA A 334 -5.42 -0.71 24.51
N GLU A 335 -5.46 0.61 24.54
CA GLU A 335 -4.31 1.43 24.98
C GLU A 335 -3.95 1.17 26.46
N LEU A 336 -4.94 0.99 27.32
CA LEU A 336 -4.72 0.60 28.72
C LEU A 336 -4.04 -0.78 28.84
N GLU A 337 -4.40 -1.71 27.96
CA GLU A 337 -3.80 -3.04 27.86
C GLU A 337 -2.48 -3.05 27.06
N LYS A 338 -1.95 -1.88 26.69
CA LYS A 338 -0.70 -1.70 25.92
C LYS A 338 -0.71 -2.42 24.57
N VAL A 339 -1.83 -2.38 23.88
CA VAL A 339 -1.96 -2.86 22.50
C VAL A 339 -2.67 -1.80 21.66
N GLY A 340 -2.21 -1.65 20.42
CA GLY A 340 -2.76 -0.70 19.46
C GLY A 340 -3.10 -1.37 18.13
N PHE A 341 -4.04 -0.77 17.40
CA PHE A 341 -4.46 -1.17 16.06
C PHE A 341 -4.89 0.06 15.25
N ILE A 342 -5.11 -0.12 13.95
CA ILE A 342 -5.55 0.98 13.09
C ILE A 342 -7.05 0.86 12.85
N PRO A 343 -7.85 1.81 13.33
CA PRO A 343 -9.31 1.78 13.21
C PRO A 343 -9.77 2.22 11.81
N THR A 344 -11.01 1.84 11.45
CA THR A 344 -11.63 2.17 10.17
C THR A 344 -11.65 3.65 9.84
N ASN A 345 -11.90 4.52 10.83
CA ASN A 345 -12.03 5.96 10.62
C ASN A 345 -10.76 6.61 10.03
N TYR A 346 -9.61 5.95 10.14
CA TYR A 346 -8.39 6.39 9.47
C TYR A 346 -8.48 6.30 7.95
N TYR A 347 -9.19 5.27 7.44
CA TYR A 347 -9.33 4.97 6.01
C TYR A 347 -10.62 5.49 5.39
N ALA A 348 -11.60 5.79 6.24
CA ALA A 348 -12.94 6.14 5.79
C ALA A 348 -13.00 7.56 5.21
N SER A 349 -13.82 7.73 4.19
CA SER A 349 -14.41 9.03 3.88
C SER A 349 -15.38 9.40 5.01
N SER A 350 -15.61 10.70 5.25
CA SER A 350 -16.44 11.24 6.35
C SER A 350 -17.87 10.67 6.43
N GLU A 351 -18.32 9.94 5.43
CA GLU A 351 -19.68 9.41 5.28
C GLU A 351 -19.82 7.92 5.63
N HIS A 352 -18.72 7.23 5.98
CA HIS A 352 -18.76 5.79 6.16
C HIS A 352 -18.67 5.36 7.63
N GLN A 353 -19.64 4.55 8.08
CA GLN A 353 -19.74 4.05 9.47
C GLN A 353 -19.53 2.55 9.56
N VAL A 354 -18.44 2.01 9.03
CA VAL A 354 -18.09 0.61 9.28
C VAL A 354 -17.27 0.51 10.56
N SER A 355 -17.73 -0.32 11.49
CA SER A 355 -16.96 -0.66 12.69
C SER A 355 -16.01 -1.81 12.35
N ALA A 356 -14.77 -1.50 12.07
CA ALA A 356 -13.76 -2.48 11.70
C ALA A 356 -12.34 -2.00 12.05
N MET A 357 -11.36 -2.89 12.03
CA MET A 357 -9.95 -2.55 12.27
C MET A 357 -9.01 -3.38 11.41
N ARG A 358 -7.84 -2.82 11.13
CA ARG A 358 -6.77 -3.49 10.40
C ARG A 358 -5.67 -3.92 11.36
N LEU A 359 -5.29 -5.19 11.30
CA LEU A 359 -4.19 -5.78 12.08
C LEU A 359 -3.06 -6.21 11.17
N GLY A 360 -2.01 -5.39 11.07
CA GLY A 360 -0.75 -5.80 10.45
C GLY A 360 0.08 -6.61 11.43
N TYR A 361 0.44 -7.82 11.03
CA TYR A 361 1.05 -8.82 11.93
C TYR A 361 2.51 -9.15 11.60
N ALA A 362 2.95 -8.90 10.38
CA ALA A 362 4.19 -9.48 9.87
C ALA A 362 5.46 -8.96 10.56
N HIS A 363 5.45 -7.71 11.06
CA HIS A 363 6.58 -7.14 11.80
C HIS A 363 6.69 -7.63 13.25
N LEU A 364 5.68 -8.33 13.75
CA LEU A 364 5.65 -8.94 15.09
C LEU A 364 6.16 -10.39 15.03
N ASN A 365 6.86 -10.84 16.05
CA ASN A 365 7.18 -12.26 16.22
C ASN A 365 5.98 -13.02 16.83
N GLU A 366 6.12 -14.33 16.97
CA GLU A 366 5.06 -15.23 17.42
C GLU A 366 4.61 -14.94 18.86
N GLU A 367 5.55 -14.55 19.74
CA GLU A 367 5.28 -14.17 21.13
C GLU A 367 4.54 -12.83 21.19
N GLU A 368 4.99 -11.84 20.40
CA GLU A 368 4.37 -10.53 20.28
C GLU A 368 2.94 -10.64 19.72
N ILE A 369 2.72 -11.47 18.70
CA ILE A 369 1.38 -11.74 18.15
C ILE A 369 0.48 -12.35 19.22
N SER A 370 0.93 -13.39 19.90
CA SER A 370 0.16 -14.08 20.93
C SER A 370 -0.18 -13.18 22.11
N LEU A 371 0.77 -12.35 22.54
CA LEU A 371 0.56 -11.37 23.61
C LEU A 371 -0.42 -10.27 23.17
N GLY A 372 -0.26 -9.76 21.95
CA GLY A 372 -1.13 -8.71 21.38
C GLY A 372 -2.59 -9.16 21.29
N ILE A 373 -2.84 -10.39 20.82
CA ILE A 373 -4.21 -10.92 20.72
C ILE A 373 -4.82 -11.14 22.11
N ARG A 374 -4.05 -11.64 23.09
CA ARG A 374 -4.54 -11.76 24.49
C ARG A 374 -4.92 -10.41 25.09
N ARG A 375 -4.13 -9.36 24.86
CA ARG A 375 -4.42 -8.00 25.30
C ARG A 375 -5.67 -7.42 24.62
N LEU A 376 -5.81 -7.65 23.32
CA LEU A 376 -7.03 -7.28 22.60
C LEU A 376 -8.27 -7.97 23.15
N LYS A 377 -8.17 -9.28 23.51
CA LYS A 377 -9.28 -10.01 24.14
C LYS A 377 -9.74 -9.34 25.42
N VAL A 378 -8.81 -8.93 26.30
CA VAL A 378 -9.15 -8.23 27.54
C VAL A 378 -9.88 -6.91 27.23
N ALA A 379 -9.40 -6.14 26.26
CA ALA A 379 -10.04 -4.89 25.82
C ALA A 379 -11.48 -5.12 25.30
N PHE A 380 -11.72 -6.19 24.53
CA PHE A 380 -13.06 -6.57 24.10
C PHE A 380 -13.97 -6.99 25.24
N MET A 381 -13.46 -7.81 26.18
CA MET A 381 -14.22 -8.27 27.34
C MET A 381 -14.63 -7.13 28.28
N ASN A 382 -13.80 -6.09 28.40
CA ASN A 382 -14.12 -4.88 29.18
C ASN A 382 -15.38 -4.18 28.71
N GLN A 383 -15.70 -4.26 27.41
CA GLN A 383 -16.96 -3.70 26.87
C GLN A 383 -18.19 -4.54 27.22
N GLN A 384 -18.08 -5.88 27.21
CA GLN A 384 -19.18 -6.78 27.60
C GLN A 384 -19.50 -6.67 29.09
N GLY A 385 -18.49 -6.60 29.95
CA GLY A 385 -18.68 -6.53 31.42
C GLY A 385 -19.41 -5.28 31.91
N GLN A 386 -19.56 -4.25 31.07
CA GLN A 386 -20.34 -3.04 31.41
C GLN A 386 -21.74 -3.03 30.76
N LEU A 387 -21.95 -3.74 29.65
CA LEU A 387 -23.30 -3.97 29.11
C LEU A 387 -24.18 -4.79 30.08
N LEU A 388 -23.55 -5.63 30.92
CA LEU A 388 -24.23 -6.39 31.98
C LEU A 388 -24.47 -5.55 33.27
N ARG A 389 -23.90 -4.35 33.38
CA ARG A 389 -24.03 -3.44 34.55
C ARG A 389 -24.86 -2.18 34.26
N ALA A 390 -25.28 -1.96 33.00
CA ALA A 390 -26.14 -0.87 32.56
C ALA A 390 -27.54 -1.40 32.24
#